data_a6c1777170fe7816c891d6e4e6335401
#
_entry.id   a6c1777170fe7816c891d6e4e6335401
#
_cell.length_a   1.000
_cell.length_b   1.000
_cell.length_c   1.000
_cell.angle_alpha   90.00
_cell.angle_beta   90.00
_cell.angle_gamma   90.00
#
_symmetry.space_group_name_H-M   'P 1'
#
loop_
_entity.id
_entity.type
_entity.pdbx_description
1 polymer ?
#
loop_
_entity_poly.entity_id
_entity_poly.type
_entity_poly.pdbx_seq_one_letter_code
_entity_poly.pdbx_strand_id
1 'polypeptide(L)'
;VSWNVGFSYNRLKNYSRNYTMATGGDLNTSLSDYVAMRAAGMPSGLLGEDKDYNPYNNQDLGDWLSILGYNAGYMDSYNDNDKEYYSAFGDNNADGQWSPYLLQGGQLKVSERGSVDQYDLAFGINISELVMLGATVAITDLNYRYQSSYDEEFTNGNNLYLDNYLDTDGTGYSFNVGAIVRPADFLRLGVAYNSPTWYKMTDRYYGEAGSYLTFMDKGEMKERKLDAATPNNAYYDYEFRSPDKWIFSAAAILGTTALISVDYELMNYKNMRMYQTDGSSNVYTNQDITDNFKSMNTIRVGAEVKVTPQFAVRAGVAYSDSPKKKKKK
;
A
#
# COMPACT_ATOMS: atom_id res chain seq x y z
N VAL A 1 -13.72 -36.70 -25.78
CA VAL A 1 -13.24 -36.02 -24.55
C VAL A 1 -11.76 -35.94 -24.62
N SER A 2 -11.20 -34.75 -24.41
CA SER A 2 -9.75 -34.52 -24.26
C SER A 2 -9.49 -33.77 -22.96
N TRP A 3 -8.31 -33.98 -22.40
CA TRP A 3 -7.88 -33.28 -21.18
C TRP A 3 -6.47 -32.77 -21.35
N ASN A 4 -6.10 -31.78 -20.57
CA ASN A 4 -4.77 -31.22 -20.54
C ASN A 4 -4.39 -30.82 -19.10
N VAL A 5 -3.09 -30.78 -18.85
CA VAL A 5 -2.50 -30.24 -17.63
C VAL A 5 -1.49 -29.18 -18.06
N GLY A 6 -1.47 -28.08 -17.36
CA GLY A 6 -0.55 -26.99 -17.63
C GLY A 6 0.11 -26.49 -16.34
N PHE A 7 1.33 -26.01 -16.48
CA PHE A 7 2.04 -25.28 -15.47
C PHE A 7 2.40 -23.91 -16.03
N SER A 8 2.22 -22.86 -15.25
CA SER A 8 2.64 -21.52 -15.62
C SER A 8 3.27 -20.76 -14.46
N TYR A 9 4.15 -19.84 -14.81
CA TYR A 9 4.69 -18.83 -13.92
C TYR A 9 4.31 -17.45 -14.45
N ASN A 10 3.79 -16.60 -13.57
CA ASN A 10 3.39 -15.25 -13.91
C ASN A 10 3.90 -14.27 -12.87
N ARG A 11 4.56 -13.20 -13.29
CA ARG A 11 4.82 -12.05 -12.44
C ARG A 11 3.62 -11.12 -12.48
N LEU A 12 2.81 -11.14 -11.41
CA LEU A 12 1.57 -10.35 -11.32
C LEU A 12 1.85 -8.87 -11.10
N LYS A 13 2.92 -8.58 -10.33
CA LYS A 13 3.32 -7.21 -10.02
C LYS A 13 4.84 -7.13 -9.91
N ASN A 14 5.39 -6.01 -10.36
CA ASN A 14 6.78 -5.62 -10.13
C ASN A 14 6.79 -4.28 -9.40
N TYR A 15 7.50 -4.21 -8.27
CA TYR A 15 7.69 -3.02 -7.45
C TYR A 15 9.09 -2.47 -7.71
N SER A 16 9.35 -1.95 -8.89
CA SER A 16 10.65 -1.32 -9.20
C SER A 16 10.44 0.15 -9.48
N ARG A 17 10.51 0.96 -8.41
CA ARG A 17 10.29 2.40 -8.50
C ARG A 17 11.27 3.15 -7.61
N ASN A 18 11.97 4.11 -8.22
CA ASN A 18 12.81 5.05 -7.49
C ASN A 18 12.41 6.45 -7.91
N TYR A 19 12.23 7.34 -6.94
CA TYR A 19 11.97 8.73 -7.22
C TYR A 19 12.51 9.63 -6.11
N THR A 20 12.78 10.87 -6.48
CA THR A 20 13.16 11.93 -5.57
C THR A 20 12.20 13.08 -5.76
N MET A 21 11.70 13.61 -4.66
CA MET A 21 10.92 14.84 -4.61
C MET A 21 11.66 15.85 -3.75
N ALA A 22 11.64 17.11 -4.14
CA ALA A 22 12.21 18.20 -3.37
C ALA A 22 11.23 19.36 -3.34
N THR A 23 11.21 20.08 -2.23
CA THR A 23 10.51 21.35 -2.09
C THR A 23 11.52 22.49 -1.96
N GLY A 24 11.17 23.64 -2.52
CA GLY A 24 11.94 24.87 -2.33
C GLY A 24 11.65 25.53 -0.98
N GLY A 25 12.40 26.61 -0.71
CA GLY A 25 12.39 27.29 0.56
C GLY A 25 11.18 28.18 0.84
N ASP A 26 11.30 28.88 1.98
CA ASP A 26 10.32 29.84 2.52
C ASP A 26 8.99 29.22 2.94
N LEU A 27 8.97 27.91 3.23
CA LEU A 27 7.82 27.29 3.90
C LEU A 27 7.95 27.47 5.42
N ASN A 28 6.82 27.76 6.03
CA ASN A 28 6.68 27.90 7.48
C ASN A 28 6.01 26.66 8.14
N THR A 29 6.06 25.53 7.48
CA THR A 29 5.58 24.24 7.95
C THR A 29 6.63 23.17 7.73
N SER A 30 6.76 22.26 8.68
CA SER A 30 7.76 21.21 8.74
C SER A 30 7.13 19.86 9.10
N LEU A 31 7.86 18.77 8.88
CA LEU A 31 7.50 17.47 9.41
C LEU A 31 7.35 17.52 10.94
N SER A 32 8.16 18.33 11.62
CA SER A 32 8.09 18.49 13.09
C SER A 32 6.73 19.04 13.55
N ASP A 33 6.11 19.98 12.81
CA ASP A 33 4.76 20.45 13.10
C ASP A 33 3.71 19.34 12.99
N TYR A 34 3.85 18.51 11.96
CA TYR A 34 2.96 17.36 11.75
C TYR A 34 3.09 16.34 12.88
N VAL A 35 4.31 16.05 13.32
CA VAL A 35 4.57 15.11 14.42
C VAL A 35 4.02 15.65 15.74
N ALA A 36 4.24 16.94 16.04
CA ALA A 36 3.69 17.61 17.21
C ALA A 36 2.15 17.54 17.25
N MET A 37 1.51 17.80 16.11
CA MET A 37 0.05 17.69 15.98
C MET A 37 -0.44 16.25 16.22
N ARG A 38 0.27 15.23 15.74
CA ARG A 38 -0.09 13.82 15.95
C ARG A 38 0.06 13.37 17.39
N ALA A 39 1.08 13.89 18.10
CA ALA A 39 1.33 13.57 19.50
C ALA A 39 0.33 14.23 20.46
N ALA A 40 -0.45 15.22 19.99
CA ALA A 40 -1.40 15.94 20.83
C ALA A 40 -2.38 14.98 21.54
N GLY A 41 -2.51 15.17 22.85
CA GLY A 41 -3.32 14.32 23.72
C GLY A 41 -2.56 13.14 24.35
N MET A 42 -1.37 12.78 23.87
CA MET A 42 -0.51 11.75 24.47
C MET A 42 0.34 12.36 25.59
N PRO A 43 0.43 11.75 26.80
CA PRO A 43 1.30 12.23 27.86
C PRO A 43 2.79 12.12 27.43
N SER A 44 3.57 13.18 27.65
CA SER A 44 5.01 13.21 27.29
C SER A 44 5.82 12.11 28.01
N GLY A 45 5.46 11.78 29.24
CA GLY A 45 6.10 10.71 29.99
C GLY A 45 5.85 9.29 29.41
N LEU A 46 4.89 9.15 28.46
CA LEU A 46 4.67 7.90 27.74
C LEU A 46 5.36 7.89 26.35
N LEU A 47 5.79 9.03 25.84
CA LEU A 47 6.50 9.13 24.55
C LEU A 47 8.00 8.96 24.70
N GLY A 48 8.60 9.44 25.81
CA GLY A 48 10.02 9.37 26.06
C GLY A 48 10.50 7.96 26.35
N GLU A 49 11.59 7.56 25.72
CA GLU A 49 12.30 6.33 26.04
C GLU A 49 13.16 6.54 27.30
N ASP A 50 13.07 5.66 28.27
CA ASP A 50 13.87 5.67 29.49
C ASP A 50 14.45 4.28 29.72
N LYS A 51 15.40 4.19 30.67
CA LYS A 51 16.15 3.00 31.00
C LYS A 51 15.26 1.79 31.36
N ASP A 52 14.11 2.07 31.96
CA ASP A 52 13.18 1.06 32.45
C ASP A 52 11.83 1.07 31.66
N TYR A 53 11.70 1.94 30.66
CA TYR A 53 10.47 2.10 29.88
C TYR A 53 10.75 2.27 28.38
N ASN A 54 10.15 1.38 27.59
CA ASN A 54 10.17 1.47 26.13
C ASN A 54 8.76 1.78 25.61
N PRO A 55 8.53 2.99 25.07
CA PRO A 55 7.21 3.43 24.59
C PRO A 55 6.66 2.57 23.45
N TYR A 56 7.51 1.94 22.65
CA TYR A 56 7.09 1.07 21.54
C TYR A 56 6.40 -0.21 22.00
N ASN A 57 6.56 -0.60 23.27
CA ASN A 57 5.85 -1.71 23.87
C ASN A 57 4.46 -1.33 24.40
N ASN A 58 4.13 -0.04 24.42
CA ASN A 58 2.85 0.45 24.90
C ASN A 58 1.81 0.45 23.77
N GLN A 59 0.92 -0.54 23.78
CA GLN A 59 -0.12 -0.70 22.75
C GLN A 59 -1.16 0.43 22.73
N ASP A 60 -1.34 1.14 23.84
CA ASP A 60 -2.29 2.24 23.94
C ASP A 60 -1.83 3.51 23.21
N LEU A 61 -0.52 3.67 22.97
CA LEU A 61 0.01 4.81 22.24
C LEU A 61 -0.21 4.69 20.74
N GLY A 62 0.00 3.54 20.15
CA GLY A 62 -0.31 3.20 18.75
C GLY A 62 0.33 4.05 17.65
N ASP A 63 1.12 5.08 18.00
CA ASP A 63 1.71 6.03 17.06
C ASP A 63 3.25 6.09 17.16
N TRP A 64 3.88 5.21 16.43
CA TRP A 64 5.34 5.09 16.41
C TRP A 64 6.06 6.33 15.88
N LEU A 65 5.43 7.08 14.98
CA LEU A 65 6.00 8.34 14.46
C LEU A 65 6.07 9.41 15.55
N SER A 66 5.03 9.52 16.38
CA SER A 66 5.04 10.44 17.53
C SER A 66 6.11 10.07 18.56
N ILE A 67 6.27 8.77 18.86
CA ILE A 67 7.32 8.28 19.74
C ILE A 67 8.70 8.60 19.17
N LEU A 68 8.93 8.24 17.91
CA LEU A 68 10.21 8.44 17.23
C LEU A 68 10.57 9.92 17.15
N GLY A 69 9.64 10.77 16.74
CA GLY A 69 9.86 12.21 16.62
C GLY A 69 10.06 12.92 17.97
N TYR A 70 9.41 12.45 19.05
CA TYR A 70 9.66 12.97 20.38
C TYR A 70 11.09 12.67 20.84
N ASN A 71 11.53 11.41 20.70
CA ASN A 71 12.89 11.00 21.09
C ASN A 71 13.97 11.58 20.16
N ALA A 72 13.64 11.86 18.91
CA ALA A 72 14.51 12.57 17.96
C ALA A 72 14.52 14.10 18.13
N GLY A 73 13.75 14.64 19.10
CA GLY A 73 13.70 16.07 19.39
C GLY A 73 13.01 16.92 18.35
N TYR A 74 12.02 16.40 17.65
CA TYR A 74 11.23 17.18 16.67
C TYR A 74 10.25 18.12 17.35
N MET A 75 9.86 17.84 18.59
CA MET A 75 8.86 18.59 19.32
C MET A 75 9.24 18.72 20.80
N ASP A 76 8.74 19.76 21.41
CA ASP A 76 8.80 19.99 22.84
C ASP A 76 7.36 20.17 23.38
N SER A 77 7.14 19.87 24.68
CA SER A 77 5.86 20.09 25.32
C SER A 77 5.73 21.51 25.83
N TYR A 78 4.50 22.03 25.84
CA TYR A 78 4.23 23.33 26.47
C TYR A 78 4.41 23.23 27.99
N ASN A 79 4.87 24.32 28.61
CA ASN A 79 4.98 24.44 30.04
C ASN A 79 3.63 24.05 30.71
N ASP A 80 3.67 23.27 31.75
CA ASP A 80 2.54 22.82 32.58
C ASP A 80 1.51 21.92 31.87
N ASN A 81 1.68 21.63 30.56
CA ASN A 81 0.80 20.72 29.82
C ASN A 81 1.62 19.70 29.03
N ASP A 82 1.74 18.51 29.61
CA ASP A 82 2.51 17.39 29.05
C ASP A 82 1.80 16.62 27.91
N LYS A 83 0.65 17.13 27.42
CA LYS A 83 -0.17 16.54 26.35
C LYS A 83 -0.31 17.42 25.11
N GLU A 84 0.22 18.62 25.15
CA GLU A 84 0.25 19.54 24.04
C GLU A 84 1.70 19.80 23.62
N TYR A 85 1.94 19.79 22.32
CA TYR A 85 3.26 19.86 21.75
C TYR A 85 3.33 20.95 20.70
N TYR A 86 4.54 21.50 20.54
CA TYR A 86 4.89 22.41 19.45
C TYR A 86 6.16 21.92 18.78
N SER A 87 6.37 22.34 17.54
CA SER A 87 7.60 22.04 16.82
C SER A 87 8.82 22.62 17.54
N ALA A 88 9.87 21.84 17.71
CA ALA A 88 11.12 22.33 18.24
C ALA A 88 11.88 23.24 17.25
N PHE A 89 11.43 23.33 16.00
CA PHE A 89 12.01 24.13 14.93
C PHE A 89 11.37 25.50 14.82
N GLY A 90 11.49 26.27 15.88
CA GLY A 90 11.01 27.63 16.00
C GLY A 90 11.57 28.30 17.25
N ASP A 91 11.34 29.59 17.38
CA ASP A 91 11.75 30.38 18.53
C ASP A 91 10.68 31.45 18.85
N ASN A 92 10.71 32.00 20.05
CA ASN A 92 9.87 33.11 20.40
C ASN A 92 10.40 34.39 19.75
N ASN A 93 9.54 35.09 19.03
CA ASN A 93 9.86 36.40 18.47
C ASN A 93 10.03 37.47 19.57
N ALA A 94 10.37 38.68 19.19
CA ALA A 94 10.55 39.80 20.13
C ALA A 94 9.32 40.11 21.00
N ASP A 95 8.14 39.74 20.56
CA ASP A 95 6.86 39.91 21.27
C ASP A 95 6.51 38.68 22.15
N GLY A 96 7.42 37.70 22.25
CA GLY A 96 7.23 36.47 23.02
C GLY A 96 6.29 35.45 22.36
N GLN A 97 5.93 35.66 21.08
CA GLN A 97 5.13 34.70 20.30
C GLN A 97 6.04 33.70 19.61
N TRP A 98 5.67 32.43 19.67
CA TRP A 98 6.37 31.38 18.96
C TRP A 98 6.27 31.59 17.44
N SER A 99 7.40 31.48 16.74
CA SER A 99 7.53 31.62 15.29
C SER A 99 8.36 30.47 14.72
N PRO A 100 7.88 29.77 13.69
CA PRO A 100 8.62 28.68 13.09
C PRO A 100 9.87 29.20 12.36
N TYR A 101 10.93 28.40 12.36
CA TYR A 101 12.05 28.65 11.45
C TYR A 101 11.60 28.40 10.01
N LEU A 102 12.12 29.21 9.10
CA LEU A 102 11.82 29.04 7.68
C LEU A 102 12.56 27.82 7.13
N LEU A 103 11.83 26.93 6.46
CA LEU A 103 12.38 25.80 5.77
C LEU A 103 13.16 26.29 4.53
N GLN A 104 14.45 26.00 4.44
CA GLN A 104 15.27 26.28 3.26
C GLN A 104 14.95 25.30 2.14
N GLY A 105 14.70 24.04 2.48
CA GLY A 105 14.32 22.99 1.54
C GLY A 105 14.06 21.67 2.24
N GLY A 106 13.30 20.82 1.56
CA GLY A 106 13.06 19.45 1.98
C GLY A 106 13.28 18.50 0.80
N GLN A 107 13.77 17.31 1.07
CA GLN A 107 13.98 16.28 0.07
C GLN A 107 13.45 14.94 0.57
N LEU A 108 12.68 14.27 -0.30
CA LEU A 108 12.23 12.89 -0.09
C LEU A 108 12.81 12.00 -1.19
N LYS A 109 13.56 10.98 -0.81
CA LYS A 109 14.01 9.90 -1.70
C LYS A 109 13.24 8.64 -1.36
N VAL A 110 12.71 7.95 -2.36
CA VAL A 110 11.98 6.70 -2.18
C VAL A 110 12.53 5.64 -3.12
N SER A 111 12.73 4.45 -2.59
CA SER A 111 13.06 3.25 -3.34
C SER A 111 12.09 2.14 -2.99
N GLU A 112 11.40 1.61 -4.00
CA GLU A 112 10.54 0.44 -3.88
C GLU A 112 11.10 -0.69 -4.74
N ARG A 113 11.13 -1.90 -4.20
CA ARG A 113 11.59 -3.11 -4.90
C ARG A 113 10.74 -4.30 -4.49
N GLY A 114 10.72 -5.30 -5.36
CA GLY A 114 10.06 -6.57 -5.08
C GLY A 114 9.12 -7.00 -6.18
N SER A 115 8.39 -8.05 -5.92
CA SER A 115 7.44 -8.63 -6.88
C SER A 115 6.32 -9.40 -6.19
N VAL A 116 5.29 -9.67 -6.97
CA VAL A 116 4.28 -10.69 -6.67
C VAL A 116 4.36 -11.72 -7.80
N ASP A 117 4.84 -12.90 -7.48
CA ASP A 117 5.07 -13.98 -8.41
C ASP A 117 4.05 -15.10 -8.15
N GLN A 118 3.44 -15.64 -9.21
CA GLN A 118 2.42 -16.69 -9.11
C GLN A 118 2.81 -17.91 -9.91
N TYR A 119 2.64 -19.07 -9.30
CA TYR A 119 2.86 -20.38 -9.87
C TYR A 119 1.52 -21.11 -9.96
N ASP A 120 1.12 -21.49 -11.17
CA ASP A 120 -0.18 -22.08 -11.45
C ASP A 120 -0.04 -23.53 -11.89
N LEU A 121 -0.86 -24.41 -11.33
CA LEU A 121 -1.13 -25.74 -11.84
C LEU A 121 -2.56 -25.80 -12.35
N ALA A 122 -2.72 -25.94 -13.64
CA ALA A 122 -4.00 -25.91 -14.32
C ALA A 122 -4.39 -27.29 -14.87
N PHE A 123 -5.70 -27.61 -14.79
CA PHE A 123 -6.32 -28.77 -15.41
C PHE A 123 -7.49 -28.31 -16.28
N GLY A 124 -7.59 -28.86 -17.48
CA GLY A 124 -8.67 -28.59 -18.41
C GLY A 124 -9.23 -29.86 -19.03
N ILE A 125 -10.54 -29.88 -19.24
CA ILE A 125 -11.26 -30.95 -19.92
C ILE A 125 -12.17 -30.36 -20.99
N ASN A 126 -12.16 -30.96 -22.17
CA ASN A 126 -13.03 -30.63 -23.30
C ASN A 126 -13.96 -31.82 -23.58
N ILE A 127 -15.27 -31.58 -23.47
CA ILE A 127 -16.31 -32.56 -23.65
C ILE A 127 -17.01 -32.28 -24.98
N SER A 128 -16.71 -33.11 -25.99
CA SER A 128 -17.35 -33.07 -27.31
C SER A 128 -17.32 -31.70 -28.00
N GLU A 129 -16.34 -30.87 -27.69
CA GLU A 129 -16.22 -29.49 -28.19
C GLU A 129 -17.40 -28.56 -27.81
N LEU A 130 -18.36 -29.05 -27.04
CA LEU A 130 -19.52 -28.29 -26.58
C LEU A 130 -19.32 -27.65 -25.24
N VAL A 131 -18.62 -28.33 -24.32
CA VAL A 131 -18.36 -27.85 -22.96
C VAL A 131 -16.87 -28.02 -22.64
N MET A 132 -16.27 -26.94 -22.18
CA MET A 132 -14.89 -26.92 -21.69
C MET A 132 -14.91 -26.47 -20.24
N LEU A 133 -14.27 -27.26 -19.38
CA LEU A 133 -14.13 -26.94 -17.96
C LEU A 133 -12.66 -26.79 -17.62
N GLY A 134 -12.35 -25.85 -16.73
CA GLY A 134 -11.00 -25.59 -16.26
C GLY A 134 -10.96 -25.34 -14.77
N ALA A 135 -9.91 -25.80 -14.14
CA ALA A 135 -9.59 -25.50 -12.76
C ALA A 135 -8.08 -25.22 -12.63
N THR A 136 -7.72 -24.29 -11.78
CA THR A 136 -6.33 -23.92 -11.49
C THR A 136 -6.16 -23.78 -9.99
N VAL A 137 -5.03 -24.28 -9.46
CA VAL A 137 -4.56 -23.98 -8.12
C VAL A 137 -3.32 -23.11 -8.27
N ALA A 138 -3.27 -22.02 -7.53
CA ALA A 138 -2.20 -21.05 -7.59
C ALA A 138 -1.51 -20.89 -6.23
N ILE A 139 -0.18 -20.79 -6.27
CA ILE A 139 0.66 -20.37 -5.14
C ILE A 139 1.25 -19.04 -5.53
N THR A 140 1.10 -18.05 -4.65
CA THR A 140 1.61 -16.68 -4.86
C THR A 140 2.67 -16.38 -3.83
N ASP A 141 3.81 -15.86 -4.27
CA ASP A 141 4.90 -15.36 -3.45
C ASP A 141 4.98 -13.85 -3.59
N LEU A 142 4.97 -13.14 -2.46
CA LEU A 142 5.05 -11.68 -2.40
C LEU A 142 6.31 -11.29 -1.62
N ASN A 143 7.10 -10.45 -2.23
CA ASN A 143 8.22 -9.77 -1.59
C ASN A 143 8.16 -8.29 -1.95
N TYR A 144 8.15 -7.42 -0.93
CA TYR A 144 8.11 -5.97 -1.12
C TYR A 144 9.04 -5.28 -0.14
N ARG A 145 9.88 -4.39 -0.65
CA ARG A 145 10.77 -3.52 0.12
C ARG A 145 10.50 -2.07 -0.20
N TYR A 146 10.32 -1.30 0.84
CA TYR A 146 10.19 0.15 0.78
C TYR A 146 11.28 0.79 1.63
N GLN A 147 11.97 1.76 1.06
CA GLN A 147 12.94 2.60 1.75
C GLN A 147 12.64 4.04 1.41
N SER A 148 12.57 4.89 2.41
CA SER A 148 12.49 6.34 2.21
C SER A 148 13.46 7.06 3.12
N SER A 149 14.05 8.13 2.59
CA SER A 149 14.86 9.08 3.33
C SER A 149 14.26 10.47 3.10
N TYR A 150 13.89 11.13 4.17
CA TYR A 150 13.33 12.47 4.17
C TYR A 150 14.21 13.39 4.99
N ASP A 151 14.63 14.50 4.41
CA ASP A 151 15.50 15.50 5.03
C ASP A 151 14.84 16.87 4.94
N GLU A 152 14.96 17.67 6.00
CA GLU A 152 14.63 19.10 6.02
C GLU A 152 15.84 19.92 6.49
N GLU A 153 16.10 21.01 5.78
CA GLU A 153 17.09 22.02 6.15
C GLU A 153 16.40 23.36 6.38
N PHE A 154 16.75 24.03 7.46
CA PHE A 154 16.22 25.34 7.83
C PHE A 154 17.24 26.45 7.57
N THR A 155 16.75 27.67 7.35
CA THR A 155 17.59 28.84 6.98
C THR A 155 18.63 29.21 8.04
N ASN A 156 18.46 28.77 9.27
CA ASN A 156 19.41 28.96 10.39
C ASN A 156 20.40 27.82 10.56
N GLY A 157 20.47 26.86 9.63
CA GLY A 157 21.35 25.70 9.67
C GLY A 157 20.86 24.52 10.51
N ASN A 158 19.68 24.64 11.12
CA ASN A 158 19.02 23.51 11.78
C ASN A 158 18.53 22.50 10.74
N ASN A 159 18.45 21.25 11.12
CA ASN A 159 17.98 20.20 10.21
C ASN A 159 17.32 19.06 10.97
N LEU A 160 16.53 18.28 10.24
CA LEU A 160 16.00 17.00 10.69
C LEU A 160 16.01 15.97 9.56
N TYR A 161 16.01 14.71 9.92
CA TYR A 161 15.85 13.60 8.96
C TYR A 161 14.97 12.50 9.51
N LEU A 162 14.26 11.80 8.60
CA LEU A 162 13.45 10.63 8.89
C LEU A 162 13.70 9.55 7.83
N ASP A 163 14.25 8.43 8.24
CA ASP A 163 14.45 7.25 7.40
C ASP A 163 13.46 6.15 7.78
N ASN A 164 12.82 5.53 6.78
CA ASN A 164 11.90 4.43 6.99
C ASN A 164 12.27 3.24 6.11
N TYR A 165 12.17 2.05 6.68
CA TYR A 165 12.40 0.76 6.04
C TYR A 165 11.22 -0.15 6.32
N LEU A 166 10.59 -0.67 5.28
CA LEU A 166 9.56 -1.68 5.37
C LEU A 166 9.93 -2.84 4.46
N ASP A 167 9.92 -4.04 5.01
CA ASP A 167 10.13 -5.29 4.29
C ASP A 167 8.90 -6.17 4.54
N THR A 168 8.17 -6.49 3.49
CA THR A 168 6.95 -7.30 3.53
C THR A 168 7.18 -8.58 2.74
N ASP A 169 7.07 -9.71 3.40
CA ASP A 169 7.07 -11.03 2.79
C ASP A 169 5.69 -11.67 2.94
N GLY A 170 5.28 -12.45 1.96
CA GLY A 170 4.01 -13.15 2.04
C GLY A 170 3.88 -14.32 1.07
N THR A 171 3.20 -15.36 1.52
CA THR A 171 2.81 -16.48 0.65
C THR A 171 1.30 -16.62 0.66
N GLY A 172 0.71 -16.78 -0.52
CA GLY A 172 -0.73 -16.89 -0.71
C GLY A 172 -1.14 -18.11 -1.52
N TYR A 173 -2.36 -18.55 -1.31
CA TYR A 173 -2.99 -19.64 -2.06
C TYR A 173 -4.32 -19.19 -2.62
N SER A 174 -4.63 -19.60 -3.84
CA SER A 174 -5.91 -19.35 -4.48
C SER A 174 -6.28 -20.49 -5.43
N PHE A 175 -7.55 -20.51 -5.86
CA PHE A 175 -8.00 -21.38 -6.91
C PHE A 175 -8.89 -20.62 -7.89
N ASN A 176 -8.91 -21.09 -9.13
CA ASN A 176 -9.77 -20.56 -10.17
C ASN A 176 -10.55 -21.72 -10.81
N VAL A 177 -11.80 -21.50 -11.13
CA VAL A 177 -12.63 -22.44 -11.88
C VAL A 177 -13.35 -21.72 -13.00
N GLY A 178 -13.52 -22.38 -14.12
CA GLY A 178 -14.22 -21.79 -15.26
C GLY A 178 -14.88 -22.83 -16.15
N ALA A 179 -15.88 -22.36 -16.87
CA ALA A 179 -16.57 -23.13 -17.86
C ALA A 179 -16.79 -22.29 -19.13
N ILE A 180 -16.64 -22.92 -20.29
CA ILE A 180 -17.02 -22.35 -21.58
C ILE A 180 -18.02 -23.34 -22.23
N VAL A 181 -19.12 -22.81 -22.71
CA VAL A 181 -20.09 -23.57 -23.49
C VAL A 181 -20.16 -23.01 -24.90
N ARG A 182 -20.33 -23.89 -25.86
CA ARG A 182 -20.49 -23.58 -27.30
C ARG A 182 -21.90 -24.02 -27.76
N PRO A 183 -22.94 -23.21 -27.48
CA PRO A 183 -24.32 -23.57 -27.81
C PRO A 183 -24.57 -23.59 -29.31
N ALA A 184 -23.75 -22.91 -30.08
CA ALA A 184 -23.76 -22.91 -31.55
C ALA A 184 -22.32 -22.73 -32.06
N ASP A 185 -22.06 -23.08 -33.33
CA ASP A 185 -20.74 -22.98 -33.93
C ASP A 185 -20.16 -21.59 -33.91
N PHE A 186 -21.01 -20.60 -34.00
CA PHE A 186 -20.61 -19.19 -34.00
C PHE A 186 -20.59 -18.56 -32.61
N LEU A 187 -21.10 -19.21 -31.53
CA LEU A 187 -21.27 -18.59 -30.22
C LEU A 187 -20.50 -19.36 -29.13
N ARG A 188 -19.78 -18.65 -28.34
CA ARG A 188 -19.11 -19.12 -27.10
C ARG A 188 -19.55 -18.27 -25.94
N LEU A 189 -19.96 -18.91 -24.84
CA LEU A 189 -20.28 -18.27 -23.58
C LEU A 189 -19.37 -18.82 -22.48
N GLY A 190 -18.80 -17.94 -21.67
CA GLY A 190 -17.86 -18.32 -20.60
C GLY A 190 -18.25 -17.72 -19.26
N VAL A 191 -17.96 -18.48 -18.21
CA VAL A 191 -17.99 -17.98 -16.83
C VAL A 191 -16.76 -18.48 -16.11
N ALA A 192 -16.12 -17.60 -15.33
CA ALA A 192 -15.02 -17.97 -14.48
C ALA A 192 -15.14 -17.29 -13.10
N TYR A 193 -14.74 -18.04 -12.08
CA TYR A 193 -14.61 -17.57 -10.72
C TYR A 193 -13.16 -17.70 -10.27
N ASN A 194 -12.59 -16.59 -9.81
CA ASN A 194 -11.30 -16.57 -9.16
C ASN A 194 -11.54 -16.33 -7.68
N SER A 195 -11.12 -17.29 -6.85
CA SER A 195 -11.23 -17.16 -5.41
C SER A 195 -10.38 -15.98 -4.91
N PRO A 196 -10.63 -15.49 -3.69
CA PRO A 196 -9.62 -14.72 -3.00
C PRO A 196 -8.30 -15.47 -2.97
N THR A 197 -7.20 -14.72 -2.88
CA THR A 197 -5.92 -15.26 -2.44
C THR A 197 -5.83 -15.06 -0.92
N TRP A 198 -5.59 -16.15 -0.21
CA TRP A 198 -5.38 -16.13 1.24
C TRP A 198 -3.89 -16.06 1.49
N TYR A 199 -3.43 -14.92 1.95
CA TYR A 199 -2.02 -14.63 2.24
C TYR A 199 -1.74 -14.78 3.73
N LYS A 200 -0.57 -15.33 4.04
CA LYS A 200 0.13 -15.14 5.31
C LYS A 200 1.25 -14.14 5.07
N MET A 201 1.25 -13.07 5.82
CA MET A 201 2.09 -11.90 5.59
C MET A 201 2.91 -11.59 6.84
N THR A 202 4.11 -11.11 6.64
CA THR A 202 4.99 -10.57 7.69
C THR A 202 5.53 -9.22 7.24
N ASP A 203 5.25 -8.18 8.00
CA ASP A 203 5.86 -6.86 7.86
C ASP A 203 6.99 -6.70 8.86
N ARG A 204 8.16 -6.25 8.41
CA ARG A 204 9.27 -5.81 9.25
C ARG A 204 9.46 -4.32 9.01
N TYR A 205 9.33 -3.56 10.07
CA TYR A 205 9.48 -2.11 10.02
C TYR A 205 10.64 -1.67 10.87
N TYR A 206 11.40 -0.71 10.36
CA TYR A 206 12.46 0.00 11.05
C TYR A 206 12.45 1.46 10.63
N GLY A 207 12.55 2.37 11.59
CA GLY A 207 12.62 3.80 11.37
C GLY A 207 13.76 4.44 12.18
N GLU A 208 14.43 5.39 11.57
CA GLU A 208 15.42 6.25 12.21
C GLU A 208 15.01 7.70 12.02
N ALA A 209 15.23 8.52 13.04
CA ALA A 209 14.97 9.94 12.99
C ALA A 209 16.03 10.69 13.78
N GLY A 210 16.34 11.90 13.37
CA GLY A 210 17.24 12.73 14.13
C GLY A 210 17.06 14.21 13.84
N SER A 211 17.59 15.03 14.75
CA SER A 211 17.58 16.48 14.64
C SER A 211 18.89 17.11 15.09
N TYR A 212 19.22 18.21 14.46
CA TYR A 212 20.23 19.15 14.91
C TYR A 212 19.59 20.51 15.07
N LEU A 213 19.67 21.06 16.28
CA LEU A 213 19.08 22.34 16.66
C LEU A 213 20.10 23.20 17.35
N THR A 214 20.18 24.46 16.89
CA THR A 214 20.84 25.56 17.61
C THR A 214 19.77 26.52 18.11
N PHE A 215 19.83 26.88 19.38
CA PHE A 215 18.82 27.74 20.02
C PHE A 215 19.48 28.62 21.10
N MET A 216 18.82 29.73 21.40
CA MET A 216 19.28 30.63 22.48
C MET A 216 18.69 30.20 23.82
N ASP A 217 19.55 29.94 24.82
CA ASP A 217 19.13 29.70 26.20
C ASP A 217 19.84 30.68 27.14
N LYS A 218 19.08 31.55 27.79
CA LYS A 218 19.56 32.56 28.72
C LYS A 218 20.67 33.45 28.15
N GLY A 219 20.64 33.73 26.85
CA GLY A 219 21.60 34.58 26.16
C GLY A 219 22.86 33.85 25.66
N GLU A 220 22.92 32.55 25.79
CA GLU A 220 23.98 31.68 25.24
C GLU A 220 23.43 30.82 24.11
N MET A 221 24.21 30.67 23.02
CA MET A 221 23.92 29.75 21.94
C MET A 221 24.19 28.34 22.43
N LYS A 222 23.17 27.46 22.35
CA LYS A 222 23.25 26.02 22.65
C LYS A 222 22.98 25.20 21.44
N GLU A 223 23.50 23.98 21.45
CA GLU A 223 23.25 22.95 20.43
C GLU A 223 22.57 21.74 21.06
N ARG A 224 21.63 21.15 20.34
CA ARG A 224 21.01 19.88 20.69
C ARG A 224 21.06 18.98 19.46
N LYS A 225 21.71 17.83 19.58
CA LYS A 225 21.70 16.78 18.59
C LYS A 225 21.08 15.54 19.20
N LEU A 226 20.02 15.04 18.60
CA LEU A 226 19.32 13.85 19.03
C LEU A 226 19.11 12.91 17.84
N ASP A 227 19.32 11.63 18.10
CA ASP A 227 19.06 10.55 17.16
C ASP A 227 18.20 9.49 17.89
N ALA A 228 17.21 8.93 17.22
CA ALA A 228 16.31 7.91 17.74
C ALA A 228 16.02 6.86 16.67
N ALA A 229 15.72 5.66 17.10
CA ALA A 229 15.34 4.57 16.20
C ALA A 229 14.24 3.72 16.83
N THR A 230 13.43 3.10 15.97
CA THR A 230 12.47 2.07 16.41
C THR A 230 13.22 0.78 16.78
N PRO A 231 12.60 -0.14 17.56
CA PRO A 231 13.20 -1.44 17.83
C PRO A 231 13.51 -2.24 16.56
N ASN A 232 14.69 -2.83 16.47
CA ASN A 232 15.14 -3.63 15.33
C ASN A 232 14.34 -4.92 15.09
N ASN A 233 13.54 -5.35 16.05
CA ASN A 233 12.74 -6.57 16.00
C ASN A 233 11.24 -6.28 15.83
N ALA A 234 10.92 -5.11 15.31
CA ALA A 234 9.55 -4.74 15.03
C ALA A 234 9.06 -5.50 13.79
N TYR A 235 8.30 -6.55 14.03
CA TYR A 235 7.61 -7.28 12.97
C TYR A 235 6.17 -7.53 13.37
N TYR A 236 5.32 -7.62 12.34
CA TYR A 236 3.89 -7.85 12.48
C TYR A 236 3.44 -8.93 11.52
N ASP A 237 2.99 -10.05 12.07
CA ASP A 237 2.42 -11.16 11.33
C ASP A 237 0.92 -11.01 11.23
N TYR A 238 0.37 -11.19 10.03
CA TYR A 238 -1.08 -11.10 9.79
C TYR A 238 -1.50 -11.96 8.60
N GLU A 239 -2.80 -12.18 8.49
CA GLU A 239 -3.39 -12.82 7.32
C GLU A 239 -4.20 -11.81 6.52
N PHE A 240 -4.07 -11.87 5.21
CA PHE A 240 -4.80 -11.00 4.29
C PHE A 240 -5.56 -11.83 3.26
N ARG A 241 -6.83 -11.52 3.10
CA ARG A 241 -7.69 -12.08 2.07
C ARG A 241 -7.94 -11.05 0.99
N SER A 242 -7.49 -11.33 -0.24
CA SER A 242 -7.69 -10.47 -1.41
C SER A 242 -9.14 -10.47 -1.90
N PRO A 243 -9.53 -9.59 -2.86
CA PRO A 243 -10.85 -9.67 -3.49
C PRO A 243 -11.05 -10.97 -4.27
N ASP A 244 -12.28 -11.48 -4.28
CA ASP A 244 -12.73 -12.47 -5.25
C ASP A 244 -13.14 -11.79 -6.56
N LYS A 245 -13.18 -12.59 -7.66
CA LYS A 245 -13.47 -12.07 -8.98
C LYS A 245 -14.35 -13.03 -9.79
N TRP A 246 -15.37 -12.48 -10.42
CA TRP A 246 -16.20 -13.16 -11.42
C TRP A 246 -15.96 -12.59 -12.81
N ILE A 247 -15.90 -13.45 -13.81
CA ILE A 247 -15.77 -13.07 -15.21
C ILE A 247 -16.87 -13.76 -15.99
N PHE A 248 -17.60 -12.97 -16.79
CA PHE A 248 -18.62 -13.45 -17.73
C PHE A 248 -18.19 -13.01 -19.13
N SER A 249 -18.10 -13.96 -20.05
CA SER A 249 -17.60 -13.75 -21.40
C SER A 249 -18.56 -14.23 -22.45
N ALA A 250 -18.66 -13.49 -23.53
CA ALA A 250 -19.35 -13.92 -24.74
C ALA A 250 -18.50 -13.62 -25.97
N ALA A 251 -18.39 -14.56 -26.91
CA ALA A 251 -17.69 -14.36 -28.15
C ALA A 251 -18.52 -14.92 -29.32
N ALA A 252 -18.65 -14.10 -30.37
CA ALA A 252 -19.32 -14.48 -31.61
C ALA A 252 -18.32 -14.52 -32.78
N ILE A 253 -18.31 -15.63 -33.52
CA ILE A 253 -17.52 -15.81 -34.72
C ILE A 253 -18.43 -15.59 -35.93
N LEU A 254 -18.14 -14.60 -36.76
CA LEU A 254 -18.93 -14.20 -37.92
C LEU A 254 -18.29 -14.77 -39.18
N GLY A 255 -18.79 -15.90 -39.61
CA GLY A 255 -18.23 -16.66 -40.75
C GLY A 255 -16.79 -17.11 -40.47
N THR A 256 -15.90 -16.95 -41.46
CA THR A 256 -14.46 -17.25 -41.32
C THR A 256 -13.61 -16.00 -41.12
N THR A 257 -14.25 -14.83 -41.08
CA THR A 257 -13.59 -13.55 -41.29
C THR A 257 -13.51 -12.68 -40.04
N ALA A 258 -14.50 -12.72 -39.16
CA ALA A 258 -14.54 -11.80 -38.02
C ALA A 258 -14.88 -12.51 -36.69
N LEU A 259 -14.39 -11.92 -35.59
CA LEU A 259 -14.70 -12.32 -34.23
C LEU A 259 -14.99 -11.06 -33.41
N ILE A 260 -16.03 -11.10 -32.60
CA ILE A 260 -16.35 -10.07 -31.60
C ILE A 260 -16.41 -10.76 -30.23
N SER A 261 -15.83 -10.13 -29.23
CA SER A 261 -15.89 -10.61 -27.83
C SER A 261 -16.27 -9.49 -26.87
N VAL A 262 -16.97 -9.87 -25.82
CA VAL A 262 -17.32 -9.01 -24.69
C VAL A 262 -17.01 -9.77 -23.40
N ASP A 263 -16.28 -9.11 -22.48
CA ASP A 263 -16.04 -9.62 -21.14
C ASP A 263 -16.56 -8.63 -20.11
N TYR A 264 -17.27 -9.13 -19.12
CA TYR A 264 -17.65 -8.41 -17.92
C TYR A 264 -16.96 -9.03 -16.72
N GLU A 265 -16.20 -8.22 -15.99
CA GLU A 265 -15.50 -8.63 -14.78
C GLU A 265 -16.04 -7.87 -13.57
N LEU A 266 -16.39 -8.61 -12.53
CA LEU A 266 -16.82 -8.11 -11.22
C LEU A 266 -15.77 -8.51 -10.18
N MET A 267 -15.02 -7.53 -9.63
CA MET A 267 -14.06 -7.75 -8.57
C MET A 267 -14.57 -7.15 -7.26
N ASN A 268 -14.63 -7.97 -6.22
CA ASN A 268 -15.30 -7.61 -4.97
C ASN A 268 -14.32 -7.05 -3.93
N TYR A 269 -13.78 -5.83 -4.15
CA TYR A 269 -12.84 -5.19 -3.22
C TYR A 269 -13.40 -5.02 -1.80
N LYS A 270 -14.71 -4.84 -1.64
CA LYS A 270 -15.38 -4.76 -0.33
C LYS A 270 -15.25 -6.05 0.50
N ASN A 271 -14.88 -7.17 -0.14
CA ASN A 271 -14.72 -8.48 0.51
C ASN A 271 -13.29 -8.74 0.99
N MET A 272 -12.34 -7.82 0.74
CA MET A 272 -11.02 -7.90 1.36
C MET A 272 -11.13 -7.95 2.87
N ARG A 273 -10.29 -8.74 3.54
CA ARG A 273 -10.25 -8.85 5.00
C ARG A 273 -8.84 -9.02 5.50
N MET A 274 -8.59 -8.45 6.67
CA MET A 274 -7.38 -8.71 7.45
C MET A 274 -7.74 -9.44 8.74
N TYR A 275 -6.88 -10.38 9.12
CA TYR A 275 -7.01 -11.20 10.31
C TYR A 275 -5.67 -11.20 11.06
N GLN A 276 -5.74 -11.40 12.36
CA GLN A 276 -4.59 -11.74 13.17
C GLN A 276 -4.16 -13.20 12.89
N THR A 277 -2.98 -13.58 13.32
CA THR A 277 -2.44 -14.94 13.13
C THR A 277 -3.23 -16.01 13.89
N ASP A 278 -3.99 -15.63 14.91
CA ASP A 278 -4.92 -16.49 15.65
C ASP A 278 -6.28 -16.65 14.94
N GLY A 279 -6.45 -16.06 13.76
CA GLY A 279 -7.68 -16.07 12.97
C GLY A 279 -8.74 -15.05 13.41
N SER A 280 -8.47 -14.25 14.45
CA SER A 280 -9.38 -13.18 14.86
C SER A 280 -9.41 -12.05 13.81
N SER A 281 -10.57 -11.41 13.66
CA SER A 281 -10.76 -10.35 12.68
C SER A 281 -10.13 -9.04 13.13
N ASN A 282 -9.36 -8.38 12.27
CA ASN A 282 -8.93 -7.00 12.51
C ASN A 282 -10.12 -6.06 12.25
N VAL A 283 -10.88 -5.77 13.32
CA VAL A 283 -12.18 -5.08 13.24
C VAL A 283 -12.04 -3.69 12.62
N TYR A 284 -11.07 -2.89 13.06
CA TYR A 284 -10.90 -1.52 12.60
C TYR A 284 -10.51 -1.47 11.11
N THR A 285 -9.50 -2.22 10.71
CA THR A 285 -9.07 -2.27 9.30
C THR A 285 -10.17 -2.82 8.41
N ASN A 286 -10.91 -3.84 8.84
CA ASN A 286 -12.00 -4.43 8.07
C ASN A 286 -13.22 -3.50 7.95
N GLN A 287 -13.46 -2.66 8.95
CA GLN A 287 -14.46 -1.60 8.86
C GLN A 287 -14.04 -0.54 7.84
N ASP A 288 -12.79 -0.09 7.87
CA ASP A 288 -12.24 0.87 6.89
C ASP A 288 -12.32 0.32 5.46
N ILE A 289 -12.02 -0.96 5.26
CA ILE A 289 -12.18 -1.61 3.95
C ILE A 289 -13.64 -1.54 3.51
N THR A 290 -14.58 -1.90 4.37
CA THR A 290 -16.00 -1.91 4.05
C THR A 290 -16.54 -0.50 3.77
N ASP A 291 -16.05 0.50 4.49
CA ASP A 291 -16.51 1.89 4.35
C ASP A 291 -15.94 2.57 3.11
N ASN A 292 -14.72 2.26 2.71
CA ASN A 292 -14.02 2.94 1.63
C ASN A 292 -14.07 2.21 0.29
N PHE A 293 -14.31 0.88 0.27
CA PHE A 293 -14.28 0.10 -0.96
C PHE A 293 -15.66 -0.44 -1.35
N LYS A 294 -15.87 -0.60 -2.65
CA LYS A 294 -17.02 -1.23 -3.30
C LYS A 294 -16.53 -2.26 -4.31
N SER A 295 -17.44 -3.04 -4.89
CA SER A 295 -17.13 -3.87 -6.05
C SER A 295 -16.74 -2.98 -7.24
N MET A 296 -15.74 -3.40 -7.99
CA MET A 296 -15.30 -2.78 -9.24
C MET A 296 -15.82 -3.59 -10.42
N ASN A 297 -16.34 -2.89 -11.43
CA ASN A 297 -16.80 -3.46 -12.67
C ASN A 297 -15.83 -3.08 -13.79
N THR A 298 -15.48 -4.06 -14.63
CA THR A 298 -14.72 -3.83 -15.84
C THR A 298 -15.44 -4.46 -17.03
N ILE A 299 -15.62 -3.68 -18.09
CA ILE A 299 -16.14 -4.16 -19.37
C ILE A 299 -15.04 -4.06 -20.40
N ARG A 300 -14.82 -5.16 -21.13
CA ARG A 300 -13.88 -5.21 -22.27
C ARG A 300 -14.64 -5.63 -23.51
N VAL A 301 -14.41 -4.95 -24.61
CA VAL A 301 -14.95 -5.29 -25.91
C VAL A 301 -13.80 -5.40 -26.90
N GLY A 302 -13.74 -6.51 -27.63
CA GLY A 302 -12.72 -6.75 -28.64
C GLY A 302 -13.33 -7.21 -29.96
N ALA A 303 -12.66 -6.86 -31.05
CA ALA A 303 -13.00 -7.33 -32.37
C ALA A 303 -11.74 -7.68 -33.16
N GLU A 304 -11.82 -8.72 -33.97
CA GLU A 304 -10.82 -9.12 -34.95
C GLU A 304 -11.47 -9.27 -36.31
N VAL A 305 -10.83 -8.76 -37.35
CA VAL A 305 -11.23 -8.97 -38.74
C VAL A 305 -10.04 -9.49 -39.54
N LYS A 306 -10.15 -10.65 -40.14
CA LYS A 306 -9.18 -11.21 -41.08
C LYS A 306 -9.42 -10.58 -42.43
N VAL A 307 -8.53 -9.66 -42.84
CA VAL A 307 -8.59 -8.99 -44.17
C VAL A 307 -8.10 -9.92 -45.25
N THR A 308 -7.06 -10.70 -44.97
CA THR A 308 -6.55 -11.81 -45.78
C THR A 308 -6.20 -12.99 -44.92
N PRO A 309 -5.90 -14.20 -45.47
CA PRO A 309 -5.41 -15.31 -44.68
C PRO A 309 -4.16 -15.03 -43.83
N GLN A 310 -3.35 -14.04 -44.28
CA GLN A 310 -2.09 -13.67 -43.61
C GLN A 310 -2.21 -12.38 -42.77
N PHE A 311 -3.29 -11.61 -42.95
CA PHE A 311 -3.41 -10.29 -42.31
C PHE A 311 -4.72 -10.14 -41.54
N ALA A 312 -4.63 -9.87 -40.26
CA ALA A 312 -5.78 -9.59 -39.40
C ALA A 312 -5.61 -8.24 -38.69
N VAL A 313 -6.70 -7.50 -38.57
CA VAL A 313 -6.80 -6.25 -37.78
C VAL A 313 -7.56 -6.56 -36.49
N ARG A 314 -7.02 -6.07 -35.37
CA ARG A 314 -7.64 -6.20 -34.04
C ARG A 314 -7.81 -4.83 -33.41
N ALA A 315 -8.93 -4.63 -32.75
CA ALA A 315 -9.21 -3.45 -31.95
C ALA A 315 -9.94 -3.86 -30.66
N GLY A 316 -9.70 -3.10 -29.59
CA GLY A 316 -10.39 -3.36 -28.34
C GLY A 316 -10.42 -2.12 -27.46
N VAL A 317 -11.41 -2.08 -26.58
CA VAL A 317 -11.59 -1.06 -25.56
C VAL A 317 -11.90 -1.71 -24.23
N ALA A 318 -11.38 -1.13 -23.15
CA ALA A 318 -11.68 -1.53 -21.78
C ALA A 318 -12.09 -0.31 -20.97
N TYR A 319 -13.11 -0.46 -20.15
CA TYR A 319 -13.55 0.51 -19.18
C TYR A 319 -13.66 -0.14 -17.80
N SER A 320 -13.05 0.50 -16.81
CA SER A 320 -13.12 0.06 -15.40
C SER A 320 -13.59 1.21 -14.53
N ASP A 321 -14.52 0.94 -13.62
CA ASP A 321 -14.89 1.92 -12.60
C ASP A 321 -13.88 1.90 -11.42
N SER A 322 -13.96 2.90 -10.53
CA SER A 322 -13.09 2.94 -9.36
C SER A 322 -13.62 2.00 -8.26
N PRO A 323 -12.76 1.20 -7.60
CA PRO A 323 -13.16 0.42 -6.43
C PRO A 323 -13.42 1.28 -5.19
N LYS A 324 -12.94 2.53 -5.15
CA LYS A 324 -13.15 3.44 -4.01
C LYS A 324 -14.53 4.06 -4.07
N LYS A 325 -15.18 4.13 -2.90
CA LYS A 325 -16.41 4.91 -2.73
C LYS A 325 -16.08 6.40 -2.80
N LYS A 326 -16.93 7.19 -3.46
CA LYS A 326 -16.80 8.65 -3.42
C LYS A 326 -17.13 9.11 -1.99
N LYS A 327 -16.26 9.88 -1.35
CA LYS A 327 -16.60 10.55 -0.10
C LYS A 327 -17.77 11.48 -0.40
N LYS A 328 -18.86 11.34 0.33
CA LYS A 328 -19.93 12.37 0.33
C LYS A 328 -19.30 13.64 0.90
N LYS A 329 -19.33 14.71 0.12
CA LYS A 329 -18.97 16.05 0.58
C LYS A 329 -19.97 16.51 1.64
#